data_b37fbf90c2932ea3f27816b9058b430e
#
_entry.id   b37fbf90c2932ea3f27816b9058b430e
#
_cell.length_a   1.000
_cell.length_b   1.000
_cell.length_c   1.000
_cell.angle_alpha   90.00
_cell.angle_beta   90.00
_cell.angle_gamma   90.00
#
_symmetry.space_group_name_H-M   'P 1'
#
loop_
_entity.id
_entity.type
_entity.pdbx_description
1 polymer ?
#
loop_
_entity_poly.entity_id
_entity_poly.type
_entity_poly.pdbx_seq_one_letter_code
_entity_poly.pdbx_strand_id
1 'polypeptide(L)'
;MTYISVGLRLLLSIAFLGAGGAKLGGVEMMVMTFDQIGWGQGFRYLTGAIEVIGVVLLWLPRRQVIGAAVLGGTMVGGVLTHWFILGPSAVPAIVLGLLSAAVLYIYRTQIPEVLGRENSSQAKL
;
A
#
# COMPACT_ATOMS: atom_id res chain seq x y z
N MET A 1 -7.90 -20.01 -4.09
CA MET A 1 -7.72 -18.55 -4.04
C MET A 1 -7.60 -18.01 -2.62
N THR A 2 -8.41 -18.54 -1.68
CA THR A 2 -8.40 -18.06 -0.29
C THR A 2 -7.01 -18.15 0.36
N TYR A 3 -6.34 -19.29 0.19
CA TYR A 3 -5.01 -19.46 0.81
C TYR A 3 -3.97 -18.56 0.17
N ILE A 4 -4.04 -18.38 -1.15
CA ILE A 4 -3.12 -17.49 -1.86
C ILE A 4 -3.36 -16.05 -1.41
N SER A 5 -4.62 -15.64 -1.32
CA SER A 5 -5.00 -14.32 -0.86
C SER A 5 -4.50 -14.04 0.55
N VAL A 6 -4.72 -14.97 1.48
CA VAL A 6 -4.26 -14.83 2.87
C VAL A 6 -2.73 -14.73 2.92
N GLY A 7 -2.03 -15.59 2.16
CA GLY A 7 -0.57 -15.56 2.12
C GLY A 7 -0.02 -14.23 1.60
N LEU A 8 -0.59 -13.71 0.52
CA LEU A 8 -0.18 -12.43 -0.04
C LEU A 8 -0.44 -11.28 0.93
N ARG A 9 -1.62 -11.27 1.56
CA ARG A 9 -1.96 -10.23 2.53
C ARG A 9 -1.06 -10.28 3.76
N LEU A 10 -0.69 -11.48 4.22
CA LEU A 10 0.25 -11.63 5.33
C LEU A 10 1.63 -11.07 4.96
N LEU A 11 2.14 -11.43 3.79
CA LEU A 11 3.43 -10.92 3.32
C LEU A 11 3.43 -9.39 3.23
N LEU A 12 2.40 -8.82 2.61
CA LEU A 12 2.26 -7.38 2.51
C LEU A 12 2.14 -6.72 3.87
N SER A 13 1.37 -7.34 4.78
CA SER A 13 1.18 -6.80 6.12
C SER A 13 2.49 -6.74 6.90
N ILE A 14 3.27 -7.81 6.87
CA ILE A 14 4.57 -7.85 7.54
C ILE A 14 5.49 -6.78 6.96
N ALA A 15 5.59 -6.70 5.63
CA ALA A 15 6.46 -5.75 4.96
C ALA A 15 6.06 -4.31 5.23
N PHE A 16 4.77 -3.98 5.08
CA PHE A 16 4.30 -2.60 5.23
C PHE A 16 4.16 -2.16 6.68
N LEU A 17 3.83 -3.06 7.61
CA LEU A 17 3.87 -2.72 9.03
C LEU A 17 5.31 -2.45 9.48
N GLY A 18 6.26 -3.25 8.98
CA GLY A 18 7.67 -2.99 9.23
C GLY A 18 8.11 -1.63 8.68
N ALA A 19 7.80 -1.37 7.41
CA ALA A 19 8.16 -0.12 6.74
C ALA A 19 7.43 1.08 7.34
N GLY A 20 6.13 0.97 7.53
CA GLY A 20 5.32 2.04 8.12
C GLY A 20 5.70 2.32 9.57
N GLY A 21 5.92 1.27 10.35
CA GLY A 21 6.36 1.39 11.73
C GLY A 21 7.72 2.06 11.84
N ALA A 22 8.66 1.71 10.95
CA ALA A 22 9.98 2.36 10.91
C ALA A 22 9.86 3.85 10.59
N LYS A 23 8.95 4.22 9.66
CA LYS A 23 8.71 5.61 9.32
C LYS A 23 8.11 6.39 10.49
N LEU A 24 7.08 5.83 11.12
CA LEU A 24 6.39 6.49 12.23
C LEU A 24 7.27 6.54 13.49
N GLY A 25 8.06 5.50 13.71
CA GLY A 25 8.96 5.43 14.86
C GLY A 25 10.24 6.24 14.71
N GLY A 26 10.49 6.81 13.52
CA GLY A 26 11.66 7.66 13.32
C GLY A 26 12.98 6.90 13.33
N VAL A 27 13.01 5.68 12.79
CA VAL A 27 14.26 4.93 12.61
C VAL A 27 15.23 5.80 11.82
N GLU A 28 16.49 5.86 12.26
CA GLU A 28 17.49 6.76 11.70
C GLU A 28 17.58 6.67 10.17
N MET A 29 17.60 5.46 9.63
CA MET A 29 17.64 5.26 8.17
C MET A 29 16.47 5.95 7.46
N MET A 30 15.27 5.91 8.06
CA MET A 30 14.08 6.54 7.48
C MET A 30 14.17 8.06 7.58
N VAL A 31 14.64 8.59 8.71
CA VAL A 31 14.84 10.03 8.87
C VAL A 31 15.81 10.54 7.80
N MET A 32 16.92 9.85 7.60
CA MET A 32 17.91 10.22 6.59
C MET A 32 17.34 10.13 5.17
N THR A 33 16.57 9.08 4.88
CA THR A 33 15.95 8.89 3.56
C THR A 33 15.01 10.05 3.24
N PHE A 34 14.17 10.46 4.18
CA PHE A 34 13.22 11.54 3.94
C PHE A 34 13.88 12.91 3.95
N ASP A 35 15.02 13.08 4.63
CA ASP A 35 15.84 14.27 4.45
C ASP A 35 16.36 14.38 3.03
N GLN A 36 16.81 13.27 2.46
CA GLN A 36 17.31 13.21 1.08
C GLN A 36 16.19 13.51 0.08
N ILE A 37 14.97 13.06 0.34
CA ILE A 37 13.80 13.38 -0.51
C ILE A 37 13.53 14.89 -0.51
N GLY A 38 13.72 15.55 0.63
CA GLY A 38 13.66 17.00 0.70
C GLY A 38 12.27 17.61 0.89
N TRP A 39 11.26 16.80 1.18
CA TRP A 39 9.89 17.28 1.38
C TRP A 39 9.52 17.42 2.87
N GLY A 40 10.51 17.26 3.76
CA GLY A 40 10.33 17.37 5.20
C GLY A 40 9.94 16.07 5.87
N GLN A 41 10.14 16.03 7.19
CA GLN A 41 9.84 14.82 7.96
C GLN A 41 8.33 14.57 8.12
N GLY A 42 7.50 15.60 7.94
CA GLY A 42 6.04 15.42 7.91
C GLY A 42 5.60 14.44 6.82
N PHE A 43 6.29 14.44 5.69
CA PHE A 43 6.02 13.50 4.60
C PHE A 43 6.34 12.06 5.02
N ARG A 44 7.35 11.86 5.87
CA ARG A 44 7.67 10.55 6.44
C ARG A 44 6.51 10.03 7.29
N TYR A 45 5.96 10.85 8.17
CA TYR A 45 4.81 10.46 8.98
C TYR A 45 3.58 10.16 8.13
N LEU A 46 3.33 10.98 7.12
CA LEU A 46 2.21 10.79 6.20
C LEU A 46 2.31 9.44 5.47
N THR A 47 3.47 9.15 4.91
CA THR A 47 3.69 7.90 4.17
C THR A 47 3.54 6.69 5.08
N GLY A 48 4.14 6.75 6.27
CA GLY A 48 4.02 5.68 7.26
C GLY A 48 2.58 5.42 7.67
N ALA A 49 1.82 6.48 7.93
CA ALA A 49 0.41 6.36 8.30
C ALA A 49 -0.41 5.73 7.17
N ILE A 50 -0.18 6.16 5.92
CA ILE A 50 -0.86 5.60 4.75
C ILE A 50 -0.58 4.11 4.62
N GLU A 51 0.68 3.69 4.83
CA GLU A 51 1.05 2.28 4.76
C GLU A 51 0.33 1.45 5.83
N VAL A 52 0.27 1.94 7.06
CA VAL A 52 -0.44 1.23 8.15
C VAL A 52 -1.95 1.16 7.86
N ILE A 53 -2.54 2.26 7.40
CA ILE A 53 -3.97 2.29 7.03
C ILE A 53 -4.24 1.30 5.91
N GLY A 54 -3.37 1.25 4.90
CA GLY A 54 -3.49 0.30 3.80
C GLY A 54 -3.50 -1.14 4.29
N VAL A 55 -2.63 -1.48 5.25
CA VAL A 55 -2.61 -2.82 5.84
C VAL A 55 -3.92 -3.12 6.57
N VAL A 56 -4.43 -2.19 7.36
CA VAL A 56 -5.72 -2.38 8.05
C VAL A 56 -6.82 -2.67 7.03
N LEU A 57 -6.85 -1.92 5.93
CA LEU A 57 -7.86 -2.12 4.89
C LEU A 57 -7.77 -3.49 4.22
N LEU A 58 -6.58 -4.08 4.13
CA LEU A 58 -6.42 -5.42 3.57
C LEU A 58 -7.18 -6.49 4.36
N TRP A 59 -7.45 -6.24 5.63
CA TRP A 59 -8.10 -7.20 6.52
C TRP A 59 -9.55 -6.86 6.85
N LEU A 60 -10.05 -5.72 6.34
CA LEU A 60 -11.45 -5.34 6.52
C LEU A 60 -12.30 -5.93 5.39
N PRO A 61 -13.44 -6.59 5.71
CA PRO A 61 -14.32 -7.11 4.68
C PRO A 61 -14.75 -6.00 3.71
N ARG A 62 -14.76 -6.34 2.43
CA ARG A 62 -15.17 -5.43 1.33
C ARG A 62 -14.24 -4.25 1.10
N ARG A 63 -13.13 -4.15 1.85
CA ARG A 63 -12.18 -3.03 1.72
C ARG A 63 -10.81 -3.48 1.24
N GLN A 64 -10.61 -4.78 1.01
CA GLN A 64 -9.32 -5.31 0.60
C GLN A 64 -8.81 -4.65 -0.68
N VAL A 65 -9.70 -4.38 -1.64
CA VAL A 65 -9.32 -3.73 -2.90
C VAL A 65 -8.80 -2.32 -2.67
N ILE A 66 -9.38 -1.59 -1.71
CA ILE A 66 -8.92 -0.25 -1.36
C ILE A 66 -7.53 -0.32 -0.75
N GLY A 67 -7.32 -1.25 0.19
CA GLY A 67 -6.01 -1.44 0.81
C GLY A 67 -4.94 -1.75 -0.22
N ALA A 68 -5.23 -2.68 -1.14
CA ALA A 68 -4.29 -3.04 -2.20
C ALA A 68 -3.99 -1.86 -3.13
N ALA A 69 -4.99 -1.05 -3.46
CA ALA A 69 -4.82 0.13 -4.30
C ALA A 69 -3.96 1.19 -3.60
N VAL A 70 -4.20 1.41 -2.31
CA VAL A 70 -3.42 2.37 -1.51
C VAL A 70 -1.97 1.95 -1.43
N LEU A 71 -1.71 0.68 -1.09
CA LEU A 71 -0.34 0.17 -0.97
C LEU A 71 0.37 0.14 -2.33
N GLY A 72 -0.32 -0.28 -3.38
CA GLY A 72 0.22 -0.29 -4.72
C GLY A 72 0.57 1.12 -5.21
N GLY A 73 -0.31 2.07 -4.97
CA GLY A 73 -0.06 3.47 -5.30
C GLY A 73 1.13 4.04 -4.56
N THR A 74 1.26 3.70 -3.28
CA THR A 74 2.42 4.10 -2.48
C THR A 74 3.71 3.53 -3.06
N MET A 75 3.68 2.29 -3.55
CA MET A 75 4.86 1.67 -4.15
C MET A 75 5.20 2.27 -5.52
N VAL A 76 4.22 2.69 -6.30
CA VAL A 76 4.48 3.46 -7.53
C VAL A 76 5.25 4.74 -7.17
N GLY A 77 4.80 5.45 -6.15
CA GLY A 77 5.51 6.62 -5.65
C GLY A 77 6.93 6.28 -5.18
N GLY A 78 7.09 5.15 -4.49
CA GLY A 78 8.40 4.67 -4.05
C GLY A 78 9.35 4.39 -5.19
N VAL A 79 8.87 3.73 -6.25
CA VAL A 79 9.67 3.46 -7.44
C VAL A 79 10.15 4.76 -8.08
N LEU A 80 9.23 5.72 -8.26
CA LEU A 80 9.57 7.01 -8.84
C LEU A 80 10.58 7.77 -7.98
N THR A 81 10.41 7.72 -6.67
CA THR A 81 11.32 8.36 -5.73
C THR A 81 12.74 7.78 -5.84
N HIS A 82 12.87 6.46 -5.90
CA HIS A 82 14.16 5.82 -6.07
C HIS A 82 14.79 6.17 -7.41
N TRP A 83 14.01 6.18 -8.49
CA TRP A 83 14.56 6.47 -9.83
C TRP A 83 15.02 7.91 -9.98
N PHE A 84 14.30 8.87 -9.39
CA PHE A 84 14.56 10.29 -9.64
C PHE A 84 15.30 11.01 -8.51
N ILE A 85 15.31 10.47 -7.31
CA ILE A 85 15.88 11.17 -6.14
C ILE A 85 16.92 10.31 -5.42
N LEU A 86 16.54 9.10 -5.00
CA LEU A 86 17.39 8.30 -4.11
C LEU A 86 18.47 7.51 -4.83
N GLY A 87 18.25 7.09 -6.05
CA GLY A 87 19.21 6.38 -6.88
C GLY A 87 19.34 4.88 -6.64
N PRO A 88 19.59 4.39 -5.41
CA PRO A 88 19.73 2.95 -5.21
C PRO A 88 18.45 2.17 -5.51
N SER A 89 18.58 0.85 -5.57
CA SER A 89 17.59 -0.07 -6.10
C SER A 89 16.15 0.19 -5.70
N ALA A 90 15.28 0.30 -6.71
CA ALA A 90 13.83 0.34 -6.55
C ALA A 90 13.22 -1.07 -6.48
N VAL A 91 14.04 -2.13 -6.50
CA VAL A 91 13.55 -3.51 -6.55
C VAL A 91 12.58 -3.84 -5.41
N PRO A 92 12.85 -3.51 -4.14
CA PRO A 92 11.86 -3.79 -3.09
C PRO A 92 10.51 -3.13 -3.34
N ALA A 93 10.48 -1.87 -3.81
CA ALA A 93 9.23 -1.18 -4.11
C ALA A 93 8.51 -1.82 -5.29
N ILE A 94 9.24 -2.27 -6.32
CA ILE A 94 8.66 -2.95 -7.46
C ILE A 94 8.03 -4.28 -7.03
N VAL A 95 8.73 -5.08 -6.23
CA VAL A 95 8.22 -6.36 -5.74
C VAL A 95 6.94 -6.16 -4.92
N LEU A 96 6.96 -5.23 -3.96
CA LEU A 96 5.79 -4.95 -3.13
C LEU A 96 4.65 -4.38 -3.96
N GLY A 97 4.95 -3.56 -4.96
CA GLY A 97 3.95 -3.06 -5.89
C GLY A 97 3.29 -4.15 -6.69
N LEU A 98 4.07 -5.11 -7.18
CA LEU A 98 3.52 -6.25 -7.93
C LEU A 98 2.67 -7.16 -7.04
N LEU A 99 3.08 -7.40 -5.81
CA LEU A 99 2.28 -8.16 -4.86
C LEU A 99 0.97 -7.45 -4.53
N SER A 100 1.01 -6.13 -4.38
CA SER A 100 -0.19 -5.32 -4.16
C SER A 100 -1.12 -5.39 -5.36
N ALA A 101 -0.57 -5.35 -6.57
CA ALA A 101 -1.35 -5.50 -7.80
C ALA A 101 -2.02 -6.87 -7.89
N ALA A 102 -1.34 -7.93 -7.44
CA ALA A 102 -1.92 -9.27 -7.40
C ALA A 102 -3.12 -9.31 -6.45
N VAL A 103 -3.01 -8.71 -5.27
CA VAL A 103 -4.14 -8.64 -4.32
C VAL A 103 -5.27 -7.79 -4.91
N LEU A 104 -4.94 -6.68 -5.55
CA LEU A 104 -5.93 -5.83 -6.22
C LEU A 104 -6.72 -6.63 -7.25
N TYR A 105 -6.03 -7.43 -8.06
CA TYR A 105 -6.66 -8.28 -9.06
C TYR A 105 -7.57 -9.33 -8.42
N ILE A 106 -7.12 -9.98 -7.34
CA ILE A 106 -7.93 -10.99 -6.62
C ILE A 106 -9.23 -10.38 -6.12
N TYR A 107 -9.17 -9.16 -5.62
CA TYR A 107 -10.34 -8.48 -5.04
C TYR A 107 -11.03 -7.51 -5.99
N ARG A 108 -10.73 -7.56 -7.29
CA ARG A 108 -11.28 -6.62 -8.27
C ARG A 108 -12.80 -6.58 -8.32
N THR A 109 -13.45 -7.66 -7.92
CA THR A 109 -14.92 -7.72 -7.88
C THR A 109 -15.52 -6.80 -6.83
N GLN A 110 -14.71 -6.31 -5.89
CA GLN A 110 -15.15 -5.32 -4.91
C GLN A 110 -15.23 -3.91 -5.47
N ILE A 111 -14.65 -3.65 -6.65
CA ILE A 111 -14.59 -2.30 -7.22
C ILE A 111 -15.98 -1.68 -7.44
N PRO A 112 -16.96 -2.37 -8.06
CA PRO A 112 -18.30 -1.79 -8.20
C PRO A 112 -18.94 -1.46 -6.86
N GLU A 113 -18.75 -2.29 -5.85
CA GLU A 113 -19.28 -2.07 -4.51
C GLU A 113 -18.69 -0.82 -3.87
N VAL A 114 -17.37 -0.64 -3.99
CA VAL A 114 -16.66 0.54 -3.48
C VAL A 114 -17.17 1.81 -4.16
N LEU A 115 -17.47 1.73 -5.46
CA LEU A 115 -17.98 2.86 -6.23
C LEU A 115 -19.49 3.07 -6.06
N GLY A 116 -20.17 2.20 -5.29
CA GLY A 116 -21.60 2.30 -5.07
C GLY A 116 -22.47 1.78 -6.21
N ARG A 117 -21.88 1.21 -7.26
CA ARG A 117 -22.61 0.76 -8.45
C ARG A 117 -23.48 -0.45 -8.19
N GLU A 118 -22.99 -1.37 -7.36
CA GLU A 118 -23.73 -2.59 -7.02
C GLU A 118 -25.00 -2.27 -6.25
N ASN A 119 -24.91 -1.34 -5.32
CA ASN A 119 -26.07 -0.90 -4.55
C ASN A 119 -27.14 -0.28 -5.46
N SER A 120 -26.73 0.52 -6.44
CA SER A 120 -27.65 1.10 -7.41
C SER A 120 -28.36 0.03 -8.25
N SER A 121 -27.63 -1.00 -8.65
CA SER A 121 -28.17 -2.11 -9.43
C SER A 121 -29.22 -2.87 -8.63
N GLN A 122 -28.94 -3.16 -7.37
CA GLN A 122 -29.87 -3.87 -6.50
C GLN A 122 -31.11 -3.05 -6.17
N ALA A 123 -30.96 -1.75 -6.06
CA ALA A 123 -32.09 -0.86 -5.81
C ALA A 123 -33.12 -0.86 -6.95
N LYS A 124 -32.71 -1.26 -8.14
CA LYS A 124 -33.61 -1.36 -9.32
C LYS A 124 -34.37 -2.68 -9.36
N LEU A 125 -33.99 -3.65 -8.58
CA LEU A 125 -34.65 -4.93 -8.50
C LEU A 125 -35.81 -4.87 -7.53
#